data_d5615f934b43ce55c6db1a9698e5875a
#
_entry.id   d5615f934b43ce55c6db1a9698e5875a
#
_cell.length_a   1.000
_cell.length_b   1.000
_cell.length_c   1.000
_cell.angle_alpha   90.00
_cell.angle_beta   90.00
_cell.angle_gamma   90.00
#
_symmetry.space_group_name_H-M   'P 1'
#
loop_
_entity.id
_entity.type
_entity.pdbx_description
1 polymer ?
#
loop_
_entity_poly.entity_id
_entity_poly.type
_entity_poly.pdbx_seq_one_letter_code
_entity_poly.pdbx_strand_id
1 'polypeptide(L)'
;LPVDRQIAASTLRVLARLQGTVVDPATAQQPGKILHELRSAPLELPGEGVSLPPVYYGTVDATPLFICLLTDAWRAGMPEAEVRELLPALHGALDWLLNYADADGDGFLDYIDETGHGLANQGWKDSGDSIQWRDGTLAQVPIALCEVQGYAYEAALGGAALLEAFGE
;
A
#
# COMPACT_ATOMS: atom_id res chain seq x y z
N LEU A 1 16.57 -6.73 11.27
CA LEU A 1 15.90 -6.23 12.48
C LEU A 1 15.10 -7.37 13.09
N PRO A 2 15.07 -7.54 14.43
CA PRO A 2 14.20 -8.51 15.06
C PRO A 2 12.75 -8.06 14.84
N VAL A 3 11.96 -8.85 14.11
CA VAL A 3 10.53 -8.64 13.97
C VAL A 3 9.85 -9.12 15.25
N ASP A 4 9.13 -8.24 15.95
CA ASP A 4 8.22 -8.67 17.01
C ASP A 4 7.01 -9.33 16.35
N ARG A 5 6.97 -10.65 16.41
CA ARG A 5 5.96 -11.48 15.74
C ARG A 5 4.54 -11.16 16.20
N GLN A 6 4.35 -10.79 17.46
CA GLN A 6 3.02 -10.49 17.98
C GLN A 6 2.51 -9.13 17.46
N ILE A 7 3.38 -8.13 17.41
CA ILE A 7 3.05 -6.83 16.82
C ILE A 7 2.79 -7.01 15.32
N ALA A 8 3.68 -7.71 14.59
CA ALA A 8 3.49 -7.96 13.16
C ALA A 8 2.16 -8.68 12.88
N ALA A 9 1.85 -9.77 13.61
CA ALA A 9 0.61 -10.51 13.45
C ALA A 9 -0.64 -9.63 13.68
N SER A 10 -0.61 -8.82 14.74
CA SER A 10 -1.72 -7.91 15.05
C SER A 10 -1.91 -6.83 13.98
N THR A 11 -0.82 -6.23 13.52
CA THR A 11 -0.83 -5.23 12.45
C THR A 11 -1.38 -5.82 11.15
N LEU A 12 -0.85 -6.97 10.72
CA LEU A 12 -1.29 -7.65 9.50
C LEU A 12 -2.78 -8.00 9.53
N ARG A 13 -3.30 -8.50 10.67
CA ARG A 13 -4.74 -8.81 10.81
C ARG A 13 -5.62 -7.56 10.73
N VAL A 14 -5.18 -6.44 11.31
CA VAL A 14 -5.93 -5.18 11.22
C VAL A 14 -5.96 -4.68 9.78
N LEU A 15 -4.82 -4.66 9.11
CA LEU A 15 -4.71 -4.22 7.73
C LEU A 15 -5.52 -5.13 6.78
N ALA A 16 -5.46 -6.46 6.96
CA ALA A 16 -6.23 -7.40 6.17
C ALA A 16 -7.75 -7.21 6.30
N ARG A 17 -8.25 -6.88 7.52
CA ARG A 17 -9.68 -6.59 7.72
C ARG A 17 -10.16 -5.31 7.06
N LEU A 18 -9.26 -4.38 6.84
CA LEU A 18 -9.52 -3.07 6.24
C LEU A 18 -9.04 -3.01 4.78
N GLN A 19 -8.63 -4.14 4.20
CA GLN A 19 -8.23 -4.20 2.81
C GLN A 19 -9.36 -3.77 1.88
N GLY A 20 -9.04 -3.00 0.86
CA GLY A 20 -9.99 -2.47 -0.10
C GLY A 20 -10.72 -3.57 -0.88
N THR A 21 -11.99 -3.35 -1.16
CA THR A 21 -12.86 -4.33 -1.84
C THR A 21 -13.59 -3.78 -3.05
N VAL A 22 -13.58 -2.46 -3.23
CA VAL A 22 -14.26 -1.76 -4.32
C VAL A 22 -13.37 -0.69 -4.92
N VAL A 23 -13.70 -0.23 -6.12
CA VAL A 23 -13.10 0.98 -6.70
C VAL A 23 -13.92 2.17 -6.22
N ASP A 24 -13.30 3.04 -5.43
CA ASP A 24 -13.93 4.27 -4.92
C ASP A 24 -12.89 5.41 -4.94
N PRO A 25 -12.97 6.31 -5.93
CA PRO A 25 -12.04 7.45 -6.03
C PRO A 25 -12.07 8.38 -4.82
N ALA A 26 -13.23 8.54 -4.15
CA ALA A 26 -13.34 9.46 -3.01
C ALA A 26 -12.49 9.04 -1.81
N THR A 27 -12.26 7.76 -1.64
CA THR A 27 -11.40 7.20 -0.61
C THR A 27 -10.06 6.71 -1.15
N ALA A 28 -9.84 6.78 -2.46
CA ALA A 28 -8.74 6.16 -3.21
C ALA A 28 -8.67 4.63 -2.99
N GLN A 29 -9.81 4.00 -2.69
CA GLN A 29 -9.92 2.55 -2.49
C GLN A 29 -9.93 1.81 -3.83
N GLN A 30 -9.22 0.68 -3.86
CA GLN A 30 -9.23 -0.29 -4.95
C GLN A 30 -9.24 -1.70 -4.37
N PRO A 31 -9.78 -2.71 -5.07
CA PRO A 31 -9.74 -4.10 -4.61
C PRO A 31 -8.32 -4.56 -4.31
N GLY A 32 -8.10 -5.12 -3.13
CA GLY A 32 -6.79 -5.60 -2.68
C GLY A 32 -5.85 -4.57 -2.10
N LYS A 33 -6.13 -3.28 -2.26
CA LYS A 33 -5.28 -2.18 -1.75
C LYS A 33 -5.30 -2.12 -0.22
N ILE A 34 -4.15 -1.90 0.38
CA ILE A 34 -4.03 -1.65 1.83
C ILE A 34 -4.23 -0.15 2.09
N LEU A 35 -4.95 0.17 3.17
CA LEU A 35 -5.23 1.57 3.51
C LEU A 35 -3.97 2.34 3.91
N HIS A 36 -4.00 3.65 3.67
CA HIS A 36 -2.98 4.60 4.14
C HIS A 36 -3.19 4.91 5.62
N GLU A 37 -4.42 5.32 5.97
CA GLU A 37 -4.70 5.76 7.33
C GLU A 37 -6.16 5.52 7.75
N LEU A 38 -6.33 5.40 9.07
CA LEU A 38 -7.62 5.29 9.73
C LEU A 38 -7.72 6.39 10.78
N ARG A 39 -8.72 7.25 10.66
CA ARG A 39 -9.01 8.37 11.57
C ARG A 39 -10.40 8.24 12.17
N SER A 40 -10.63 8.90 13.30
CA SER A 40 -11.96 8.99 13.91
C SER A 40 -12.87 10.04 13.25
N ALA A 41 -12.28 10.96 12.46
CA ALA A 41 -12.99 12.02 11.74
C ALA A 41 -12.25 12.37 10.45
N PRO A 42 -12.92 13.01 9.47
CA PRO A 42 -12.25 13.54 8.27
C PRO A 42 -11.12 14.51 8.62
N LEU A 43 -10.09 14.54 7.78
CA LEU A 43 -9.02 15.54 7.84
C LEU A 43 -9.28 16.62 6.78
N GLU A 44 -9.34 17.86 7.22
CA GLU A 44 -9.48 19.02 6.35
C GLU A 44 -8.25 19.90 6.47
N LEU A 45 -7.53 20.12 5.38
CA LEU A 45 -6.40 21.05 5.27
C LEU A 45 -6.72 22.12 4.23
N PRO A 46 -7.52 23.15 4.57
CA PRO A 46 -8.03 24.12 3.59
C PRO A 46 -6.91 24.90 2.87
N GLY A 47 -5.76 25.11 3.54
CA GLY A 47 -4.60 25.77 2.95
C GLY A 47 -3.89 24.96 1.87
N GLU A 48 -4.11 23.66 1.84
CA GLU A 48 -3.52 22.72 0.89
C GLU A 48 -4.55 22.16 -0.09
N GLY A 49 -5.84 22.47 0.10
CA GLY A 49 -6.94 21.93 -0.69
C GLY A 49 -7.23 20.44 -0.43
N VAL A 50 -6.70 19.88 0.66
CA VAL A 50 -6.81 18.46 1.01
C VAL A 50 -8.02 18.22 1.90
N SER A 51 -8.83 17.22 1.53
CA SER A 51 -9.98 16.71 2.30
C SER A 51 -9.96 15.20 2.26
N LEU A 52 -9.57 14.57 3.37
CA LEU A 52 -9.44 13.12 3.46
C LEU A 52 -10.56 12.50 4.30
N PRO A 53 -11.21 11.44 3.82
CA PRO A 53 -12.20 10.71 4.60
C PRO A 53 -11.55 9.96 5.78
N PRO A 54 -12.35 9.50 6.78
CA PRO A 54 -11.81 8.78 7.94
C PRO A 54 -11.05 7.51 7.60
N VAL A 55 -11.42 6.82 6.52
CA VAL A 55 -10.68 5.67 5.96
C VAL A 55 -10.17 6.09 4.60
N TYR A 56 -8.86 6.16 4.44
CA TYR A 56 -8.23 6.65 3.22
C TYR A 56 -7.18 5.67 2.71
N TYR A 57 -7.19 5.42 1.40
CA TYR A 57 -6.33 4.44 0.72
C TYR A 57 -5.30 5.08 -0.22
N GLY A 58 -5.16 6.39 -0.20
CA GLY A 58 -4.21 7.11 -1.07
C GLY A 58 -2.76 6.88 -0.67
N THR A 59 -2.26 5.69 -0.97
CA THR A 59 -0.87 5.26 -0.75
C THR A 59 -0.49 4.22 -1.79
N VAL A 60 0.76 4.26 -2.26
CA VAL A 60 1.31 3.30 -3.23
C VAL A 60 2.22 2.27 -2.57
N ASP A 61 2.74 2.55 -1.38
CA ASP A 61 3.72 1.74 -0.68
C ASP A 61 3.13 0.76 0.35
N ALA A 62 1.98 1.06 0.94
CA ALA A 62 1.40 0.22 2.00
C ALA A 62 1.09 -1.21 1.54
N THR A 63 0.64 -1.40 0.30
CA THR A 63 0.27 -2.72 -0.21
C THR A 63 1.49 -3.63 -0.43
N PRO A 64 2.55 -3.22 -1.13
CA PRO A 64 3.76 -4.03 -1.20
C PRO A 64 4.41 -4.23 0.17
N LEU A 65 4.43 -3.23 1.06
CA LEU A 65 4.97 -3.36 2.41
C LEU A 65 4.18 -4.33 3.29
N PHE A 66 2.86 -4.46 3.10
CA PHE A 66 2.05 -5.51 3.76
C PHE A 66 2.56 -6.90 3.39
N ILE A 67 2.85 -7.16 2.12
CA ILE A 67 3.37 -8.45 1.65
C ILE A 67 4.78 -8.69 2.21
N CYS A 68 5.65 -7.69 2.19
CA CYS A 68 7.00 -7.76 2.77
C CYS A 68 6.93 -8.10 4.27
N LEU A 69 6.06 -7.41 5.03
CA LEU A 69 5.90 -7.66 6.46
C LEU A 69 5.38 -9.08 6.75
N LEU A 70 4.41 -9.58 5.96
CA LEU A 70 3.90 -10.93 6.10
C LEU A 70 4.99 -11.97 5.83
N THR A 71 5.77 -11.76 4.77
CA THR A 71 6.89 -12.62 4.40
C THR A 71 7.96 -12.66 5.49
N ASP A 72 8.33 -11.50 6.04
CA ASP A 72 9.30 -11.39 7.10
C ASP A 72 8.81 -12.01 8.43
N ALA A 73 7.53 -11.82 8.76
CA ALA A 73 6.91 -12.43 9.93
C ALA A 73 6.89 -13.96 9.81
N TRP A 74 6.58 -14.50 8.63
CA TRP A 74 6.65 -15.94 8.35
C TRP A 74 8.07 -16.47 8.50
N ARG A 75 9.05 -15.83 7.86
CA ARG A 75 10.48 -16.19 7.98
C ARG A 75 11.00 -16.11 9.42
N ALA A 76 10.47 -15.18 10.21
CA ALA A 76 10.77 -15.04 11.63
C ALA A 76 10.04 -16.09 12.51
N GLY A 77 9.27 -17.01 11.92
CA GLY A 77 8.59 -18.11 12.61
C GLY A 77 7.19 -17.76 13.12
N MET A 78 6.45 -16.91 12.42
CA MET A 78 5.01 -16.76 12.62
C MET A 78 4.32 -18.12 12.47
N PRO A 79 3.40 -18.50 13.38
CA PRO A 79 2.71 -19.79 13.29
C PRO A 79 2.01 -19.99 11.95
N GLU A 80 2.13 -21.18 11.37
CA GLU A 80 1.54 -21.50 10.06
C GLU A 80 0.04 -21.20 9.98
N ALA A 81 -0.72 -21.51 11.05
CA ALA A 81 -2.16 -21.21 11.11
C ALA A 81 -2.44 -19.71 10.96
N GLU A 82 -1.61 -18.85 11.56
CA GLU A 82 -1.77 -17.40 11.47
C GLU A 82 -1.42 -16.88 10.07
N VAL A 83 -0.42 -17.47 9.40
CA VAL A 83 -0.11 -17.14 8.01
C VAL A 83 -1.26 -17.56 7.09
N ARG A 84 -1.83 -18.76 7.28
CA ARG A 84 -2.98 -19.24 6.48
C ARG A 84 -4.20 -18.32 6.58
N GLU A 85 -4.45 -17.73 7.76
CA GLU A 85 -5.52 -16.74 7.94
C GLU A 85 -5.33 -15.50 7.04
N LEU A 86 -4.09 -15.17 6.67
CA LEU A 86 -3.73 -13.98 5.89
C LEU A 86 -3.55 -14.25 4.39
N LEU A 87 -3.57 -15.52 3.95
CA LEU A 87 -3.42 -15.84 2.52
C LEU A 87 -4.48 -15.17 1.62
N PRO A 88 -5.77 -15.08 2.00
CA PRO A 88 -6.73 -14.34 1.18
C PRO A 88 -6.34 -12.86 0.99
N ALA A 89 -5.80 -12.22 2.03
CA ALA A 89 -5.34 -10.84 1.94
C ALA A 89 -4.05 -10.72 1.12
N LEU A 90 -3.16 -11.71 1.19
CA LEU A 90 -1.99 -11.81 0.32
C LEU A 90 -2.39 -11.87 -1.15
N HIS A 91 -3.34 -12.74 -1.51
CA HIS A 91 -3.86 -12.84 -2.88
C HIS A 91 -4.43 -11.50 -3.36
N GLY A 92 -5.26 -10.85 -2.54
CA GLY A 92 -5.79 -9.52 -2.87
C GLY A 92 -4.70 -8.48 -3.09
N ALA A 93 -3.68 -8.45 -2.24
CA ALA A 93 -2.57 -7.51 -2.36
C ALA A 93 -1.71 -7.76 -3.61
N LEU A 94 -1.44 -9.02 -3.95
CA LEU A 94 -0.74 -9.39 -5.19
C LEU A 94 -1.57 -9.04 -6.43
N ASP A 95 -2.89 -9.28 -6.38
CA ASP A 95 -3.80 -8.90 -7.47
C ASP A 95 -3.82 -7.38 -7.69
N TRP A 96 -3.81 -6.61 -6.60
CA TRP A 96 -3.71 -5.15 -6.69
C TRP A 96 -2.40 -4.71 -7.36
N LEU A 97 -1.25 -5.30 -6.99
CA LEU A 97 0.04 -4.99 -7.63
C LEU A 97 0.02 -5.26 -9.13
N LEU A 98 -0.68 -6.31 -9.57
CA LEU A 98 -0.70 -6.73 -10.97
C LEU A 98 -1.71 -5.98 -11.83
N ASN A 99 -2.81 -5.48 -11.24
CA ASN A 99 -3.94 -5.01 -12.03
C ASN A 99 -4.35 -3.55 -11.74
N TYR A 100 -3.82 -2.92 -10.68
CA TYR A 100 -4.26 -1.58 -10.25
C TYR A 100 -3.13 -0.61 -9.96
N ALA A 101 -1.92 -1.09 -9.69
CA ALA A 101 -0.83 -0.27 -9.16
C ALA A 101 -0.05 0.51 -10.21
N ASP A 102 -0.35 0.32 -11.48
CA ASP A 102 0.25 0.98 -12.64
C ASP A 102 -0.86 1.74 -13.37
N ALA A 103 -0.95 3.05 -13.15
CA ALA A 103 -2.06 3.87 -13.65
C ALA A 103 -1.89 4.27 -15.12
N ASP A 104 -0.67 4.36 -15.62
CA ASP A 104 -0.40 4.76 -17.01
C ASP A 104 0.06 3.62 -17.93
N GLY A 105 0.30 2.42 -17.37
CA GLY A 105 0.63 1.21 -18.12
C GLY A 105 2.09 1.14 -18.58
N ASP A 106 2.99 1.85 -17.90
CA ASP A 106 4.41 1.87 -18.23
C ASP A 106 5.24 0.75 -17.59
N GLY A 107 4.61 -0.03 -16.70
CA GLY A 107 5.21 -1.18 -15.99
C GLY A 107 5.83 -0.83 -14.64
N PHE A 108 5.72 0.41 -14.17
CA PHE A 108 6.11 0.82 -12.83
C PHE A 108 4.89 1.07 -11.94
N LEU A 109 5.03 0.79 -10.66
CA LEU A 109 4.00 1.16 -9.69
C LEU A 109 4.04 2.67 -9.50
N ASP A 110 2.91 3.30 -9.68
CA ASP A 110 2.74 4.73 -9.57
C ASP A 110 1.45 5.11 -8.82
N TYR A 111 1.21 6.39 -8.67
CA TYR A 111 0.00 6.91 -8.05
C TYR A 111 -0.49 8.18 -8.73
N ILE A 112 -1.81 8.37 -8.63
CA ILE A 112 -2.51 9.59 -9.03
C ILE A 112 -3.66 9.87 -8.05
N ASP A 113 -3.88 11.14 -7.70
CA ASP A 113 -5.15 11.55 -7.08
C ASP A 113 -6.13 11.98 -8.17
N GLU A 114 -7.17 11.19 -8.38
CA GLU A 114 -8.21 11.44 -9.38
C GLU A 114 -9.22 12.51 -8.93
N THR A 115 -9.26 12.83 -7.64
CA THR A 115 -10.27 13.74 -7.08
C THR A 115 -9.82 15.20 -7.06
N GLY A 116 -8.53 15.44 -7.02
CA GLY A 116 -7.93 16.76 -6.79
C GLY A 116 -8.07 17.27 -5.34
N HIS A 117 -8.50 16.40 -4.42
CA HIS A 117 -8.68 16.71 -2.99
C HIS A 117 -7.96 15.72 -2.06
N GLY A 118 -7.39 14.65 -2.62
CA GLY A 118 -6.54 13.70 -1.93
C GLY A 118 -5.12 14.21 -1.71
N LEU A 119 -4.24 13.33 -1.24
CA LEU A 119 -2.81 13.65 -1.11
C LEU A 119 -2.18 13.79 -2.49
N ALA A 120 -1.46 14.89 -2.70
CA ALA A 120 -0.69 15.11 -3.94
C ALA A 120 0.45 14.10 -4.09
N ASN A 121 1.03 13.65 -2.98
CA ASN A 121 2.04 12.59 -2.92
C ASN A 121 1.53 11.45 -2.05
N GLN A 122 1.57 10.21 -2.58
CA GLN A 122 0.98 9.03 -1.98
C GLN A 122 2.03 7.96 -1.61
N GLY A 123 3.22 8.39 -1.22
CA GLY A 123 4.26 7.57 -0.62
C GLY A 123 4.53 8.02 0.82
N TRP A 124 5.57 7.48 1.46
CA TRP A 124 5.94 7.87 2.82
C TRP A 124 6.34 9.35 2.95
N LYS A 125 6.73 10.00 1.85
CA LYS A 125 6.92 11.45 1.72
C LYS A 125 5.65 12.07 1.15
N ASP A 126 4.65 12.29 1.97
CA ASP A 126 3.29 12.66 1.57
C ASP A 126 3.02 14.17 1.51
N SER A 127 3.98 15.01 1.93
CA SER A 127 3.85 16.47 1.80
C SER A 127 3.73 16.90 0.34
N GLY A 128 2.88 17.87 0.04
CA GLY A 128 2.57 18.30 -1.34
C GLY A 128 3.77 18.77 -2.16
N ASP A 129 4.85 19.17 -1.50
CA ASP A 129 6.11 19.66 -2.12
C ASP A 129 7.26 18.64 -2.02
N SER A 130 7.03 17.43 -1.59
CA SER A 130 8.10 16.47 -1.26
C SER A 130 8.78 15.84 -2.47
N ILE A 131 8.10 15.76 -3.63
CA ILE A 131 8.62 15.14 -4.85
C ILE A 131 8.88 16.22 -5.91
N GLN A 132 10.16 16.42 -6.18
CA GLN A 132 10.62 17.52 -7.04
C GLN A 132 11.67 17.04 -8.04
N TRP A 133 11.68 17.68 -9.19
CA TRP A 133 12.78 17.61 -10.13
C TRP A 133 14.03 18.33 -9.59
N ARG A 134 15.16 18.06 -10.20
CA ARG A 134 16.45 18.65 -9.79
C ARG A 134 16.46 20.19 -9.77
N ASP A 135 15.64 20.82 -10.59
CA ASP A 135 15.51 22.27 -10.69
C ASP A 135 14.52 22.88 -9.66
N GLY A 136 13.91 22.03 -8.82
CA GLY A 136 12.94 22.43 -7.80
C GLY A 136 11.49 22.49 -8.30
N THR A 137 11.22 22.15 -9.55
CA THR A 137 9.85 22.03 -10.03
C THR A 137 9.19 20.79 -9.46
N LEU A 138 7.91 20.88 -9.09
CA LEU A 138 7.16 19.75 -8.55
C LEU A 138 6.96 18.67 -9.62
N ALA A 139 7.11 17.43 -9.23
CA ALA A 139 6.79 16.30 -10.09
C ALA A 139 5.29 16.28 -10.42
N GLN A 140 4.95 15.86 -11.62
CA GLN A 140 3.57 15.73 -12.07
C GLN A 140 3.15 14.27 -12.05
N VAL A 141 1.90 14.02 -11.67
CA VAL A 141 1.32 12.66 -11.65
C VAL A 141 1.08 12.12 -13.07
N PRO A 142 1.12 10.80 -13.28
CA PRO A 142 1.43 9.77 -12.28
C PRO A 142 2.90 9.82 -11.84
N ILE A 143 3.18 9.44 -10.59
CA ILE A 143 4.53 9.46 -10.03
C ILE A 143 4.95 8.06 -9.58
N ALA A 144 5.98 7.51 -10.19
CA ALA A 144 6.60 6.24 -9.82
C ALA A 144 7.80 6.48 -8.90
N LEU A 145 7.68 6.15 -7.62
CA LEU A 145 8.75 6.28 -6.63
C LEU A 145 9.71 5.10 -6.73
N CYS A 146 11.01 5.36 -6.77
CA CYS A 146 12.02 4.31 -6.94
C CYS A 146 12.04 3.30 -5.77
N GLU A 147 11.83 3.75 -4.54
CA GLU A 147 11.74 2.86 -3.37
C GLU A 147 10.54 1.91 -3.45
N VAL A 148 9.43 2.36 -4.02
CA VAL A 148 8.21 1.54 -4.19
C VAL A 148 8.46 0.41 -5.17
N GLN A 149 9.24 0.63 -6.23
CA GLN A 149 9.65 -0.44 -7.15
C GLN A 149 10.48 -1.51 -6.42
N GLY A 150 11.36 -1.09 -5.51
CA GLY A 150 12.09 -2.01 -4.65
C GLY A 150 11.18 -2.83 -3.73
N TYR A 151 10.19 -2.19 -3.10
CA TYR A 151 9.18 -2.88 -2.27
C TYR A 151 8.33 -3.85 -3.09
N ALA A 152 7.92 -3.46 -4.29
CA ALA A 152 7.14 -4.31 -5.20
C ALA A 152 7.93 -5.55 -5.62
N TYR A 153 9.21 -5.40 -5.95
CA TYR A 153 10.09 -6.52 -6.27
C TYR A 153 10.21 -7.50 -5.09
N GLU A 154 10.46 -7.00 -3.88
CA GLU A 154 10.54 -7.83 -2.68
C GLU A 154 9.20 -8.51 -2.36
N ALA A 155 8.10 -7.77 -2.49
CA ALA A 155 6.75 -8.28 -2.31
C ALA A 155 6.41 -9.41 -3.29
N ALA A 156 6.76 -9.26 -4.56
CA ALA A 156 6.52 -10.29 -5.57
C ALA A 156 7.29 -11.58 -5.26
N LEU A 157 8.58 -11.47 -4.93
CA LEU A 157 9.40 -12.63 -4.55
C LEU A 157 8.93 -13.27 -3.23
N GLY A 158 8.62 -12.45 -2.23
CA GLY A 158 8.13 -12.93 -0.94
C GLY A 158 6.76 -13.57 -1.03
N GLY A 159 5.85 -12.95 -1.79
CA GLY A 159 4.51 -13.49 -2.06
C GLY A 159 4.57 -14.82 -2.79
N ALA A 160 5.37 -14.94 -3.83
CA ALA A 160 5.58 -16.19 -4.56
C ALA A 160 6.09 -17.31 -3.64
N ALA A 161 7.08 -16.99 -2.79
CA ALA A 161 7.63 -17.95 -1.83
C ALA A 161 6.58 -18.40 -0.79
N LEU A 162 5.71 -17.49 -0.32
CA LEU A 162 4.61 -17.82 0.57
C LEU A 162 3.60 -18.75 -0.11
N LEU A 163 3.13 -18.39 -1.32
CA LEU A 163 2.17 -19.21 -2.07
C LEU A 163 2.72 -20.61 -2.31
N GLU A 164 3.98 -20.74 -2.77
CA GLU A 164 4.62 -22.04 -2.97
C GLU A 164 4.68 -22.85 -1.66
N ALA A 165 5.08 -22.22 -0.54
CA ALA A 165 5.20 -22.91 0.75
C ALA A 165 3.86 -23.38 1.30
N PHE A 166 2.76 -22.71 0.96
CA PHE A 166 1.41 -23.05 1.43
C PHE A 166 0.57 -23.83 0.43
N GLY A 167 1.11 -24.13 -0.75
CA GLY A 167 0.49 -24.99 -1.77
C GLY A 167 -0.63 -24.29 -2.55
N GLU A 168 -0.52 -22.98 -2.73
CA GLU A 168 -1.44 -22.14 -3.50
C GLU A 168 -1.00 -21.94 -4.96
#